data_ae950cd0bda7442fe82d946d66bbbc27
#
_entry.id   ae950cd0bda7442fe82d946d66bbbc27
#
_cell.length_a   1.000
_cell.length_b   1.000
_cell.length_c   1.000
_cell.angle_alpha   90.00
_cell.angle_beta   90.00
_cell.angle_gamma   90.00
#
_symmetry.space_group_name_H-M   'P 1'
#
loop_
_entity.id
_entity.type
_entity.pdbx_description
1 polymer ?
#
loop_
_entity_poly.entity_id
_entity_poly.type
_entity_poly.pdbx_seq_one_letter_code
_entity_poly.pdbx_strand_id
1 'polypeptide(L)'
;MVSVNRVLSDAESKAFFEENRTRYPQMDIKIPFLTVRETLQYKPAIYAARVKCPTLVVIAGKDTVNPPEQGRALFAAVGAQEKELYEQADARHYDIYTGAHFQQVINVQTEWFKKYL
;
A
#
# COMPACT_ATOMS: atom_id res chain seq x y z
N MET A 1 -9.68 -20.61 9.25
CA MET A 1 -10.22 -19.25 9.02
C MET A 1 -9.79 -18.34 10.16
N VAL A 2 -9.26 -17.18 9.86
CA VAL A 2 -8.80 -16.17 10.84
C VAL A 2 -9.52 -14.86 10.51
N SER A 3 -10.04 -14.15 11.53
CA SER A 3 -10.59 -12.81 11.33
C SER A 3 -9.49 -11.85 10.88
N VAL A 4 -9.75 -11.02 9.88
CA VAL A 4 -8.76 -10.09 9.34
C VAL A 4 -8.24 -9.11 10.39
N ASN A 5 -9.08 -8.67 11.33
CA ASN A 5 -8.69 -7.79 12.44
C ASN A 5 -7.69 -8.40 13.43
N ARG A 6 -7.52 -9.74 13.42
CA ARG A 6 -6.47 -10.43 14.19
C ARG A 6 -5.15 -10.52 13.44
N VAL A 7 -5.19 -10.37 12.13
CA VAL A 7 -4.00 -10.35 11.26
C VAL A 7 -3.39 -8.96 11.26
N LEU A 8 -4.22 -7.92 11.21
CA LEU A 8 -3.82 -6.52 11.36
C LEU A 8 -3.58 -6.24 12.85
N SER A 9 -2.37 -6.54 13.33
CA SER A 9 -2.07 -6.56 14.77
C SER A 9 -1.48 -5.25 15.31
N ASP A 10 -1.02 -4.36 14.43
CA ASP A 10 -0.47 -3.06 14.81
C ASP A 10 -1.57 -2.07 15.27
N ALA A 11 -1.17 -1.05 16.02
CA ALA A 11 -2.10 -0.10 16.64
C ALA A 11 -2.84 0.77 15.62
N GLU A 12 -2.15 1.16 14.54
CA GLU A 12 -2.72 2.02 13.49
C GLU A 12 -3.81 1.28 12.71
N SER A 13 -3.53 0.04 12.29
CA SER A 13 -4.51 -0.81 11.60
C SER A 13 -5.73 -1.12 12.45
N LYS A 14 -5.54 -1.35 13.76
CA LYS A 14 -6.66 -1.55 14.68
C LYS A 14 -7.53 -0.31 14.81
N ALA A 15 -6.94 0.86 14.99
CA ALA A 15 -7.68 2.12 15.06
C ALA A 15 -8.49 2.36 13.79
N PHE A 16 -7.86 2.21 12.62
CA PHE A 16 -8.54 2.34 11.34
C PHE A 16 -9.71 1.36 11.18
N PHE A 17 -9.52 0.10 11.56
CA PHE A 17 -10.59 -0.89 11.52
C PHE A 17 -11.77 -0.51 12.44
N GLU A 18 -11.50 -0.11 13.68
CA GLU A 18 -12.55 0.28 14.63
C GLU A 18 -13.35 1.52 14.17
N GLU A 19 -12.69 2.52 13.62
CA GLU A 19 -13.33 3.72 13.08
C GLU A 19 -14.25 3.41 11.89
N ASN A 20 -13.87 2.44 11.06
CA ASN A 20 -14.53 2.19 9.78
C ASN A 20 -15.52 1.02 9.80
N ARG A 21 -15.44 0.08 10.76
CA ARG A 21 -16.25 -1.16 10.77
C ARG A 21 -17.77 -0.93 10.76
N THR A 22 -18.24 0.16 11.38
CA THR A 22 -19.67 0.48 11.40
C THR A 22 -20.14 0.96 10.03
N ARG A 23 -19.32 1.75 9.34
CA ARG A 23 -19.62 2.26 8.01
C ARG A 23 -19.45 1.20 6.93
N TYR A 24 -18.50 0.28 7.13
CA TYR A 24 -18.13 -0.76 6.17
C TYR A 24 -18.09 -2.14 6.83
N PRO A 25 -19.26 -2.72 7.21
CA PRO A 25 -19.33 -3.99 7.93
C PRO A 25 -18.71 -5.16 7.13
N GLN A 26 -18.60 -5.04 5.82
CA GLN A 26 -17.93 -6.02 4.96
C GLN A 26 -16.40 -6.09 5.20
N MET A 27 -15.81 -5.18 5.99
CA MET A 27 -14.40 -5.28 6.40
C MET A 27 -14.15 -6.42 7.40
N ASP A 28 -15.18 -6.85 8.16
CA ASP A 28 -15.05 -7.95 9.12
C ASP A 28 -15.19 -9.31 8.42
N ILE A 29 -14.17 -9.67 7.67
CA ILE A 29 -14.10 -10.93 6.94
C ILE A 29 -13.22 -11.96 7.65
N LYS A 30 -13.46 -13.22 7.34
CA LYS A 30 -12.61 -14.36 7.73
C LYS A 30 -11.82 -14.84 6.51
N ILE A 31 -10.52 -14.94 6.66
CA ILE A 31 -9.61 -15.41 5.61
C ILE A 31 -9.00 -16.77 5.99
N PRO A 32 -8.68 -17.65 5.02
CA PRO A 32 -7.94 -18.87 5.28
C PRO A 32 -6.56 -18.57 5.90
N PHE A 33 -6.14 -19.37 6.86
CA PHE A 33 -4.78 -19.22 7.44
C PHE A 33 -3.69 -19.36 6.39
N LEU A 34 -3.92 -20.20 5.38
CA LEU A 34 -3.02 -20.35 4.24
C LEU A 34 -2.76 -19.02 3.52
N THR A 35 -3.80 -18.19 3.34
CA THR A 35 -3.67 -16.85 2.75
C THR A 35 -2.68 -15.99 3.54
N VAL A 36 -2.79 -16.00 4.87
CA VAL A 36 -1.86 -15.25 5.74
C VAL A 36 -0.42 -15.72 5.52
N ARG A 37 -0.20 -17.05 5.53
CA ARG A 37 1.12 -17.63 5.30
C ARG A 37 1.70 -17.23 3.95
N GLU A 38 0.91 -17.35 2.88
CA GLU A 38 1.35 -17.00 1.53
C GLU A 38 1.66 -15.50 1.40
N THR A 39 0.85 -14.64 2.02
CA THR A 39 1.10 -13.20 2.05
C THR A 39 2.44 -12.86 2.73
N LEU A 40 2.74 -13.49 3.86
CA LEU A 40 3.99 -13.27 4.58
C LEU A 40 5.23 -13.78 3.82
N GLN A 41 5.06 -14.77 2.96
CA GLN A 41 6.13 -15.33 2.12
C GLN A 41 6.28 -14.63 0.76
N TYR A 42 5.27 -13.85 0.35
CA TYR A 42 5.28 -13.17 -0.93
C TYR A 42 6.27 -12.01 -0.95
N LYS A 43 7.21 -12.05 -1.90
CA LYS A 43 8.25 -11.03 -2.08
C LYS A 43 8.15 -10.41 -3.47
N PRO A 44 7.29 -9.40 -3.66
CA PRO A 44 7.04 -8.81 -4.98
C PRO A 44 8.31 -8.24 -5.64
N ALA A 45 9.26 -7.77 -4.88
CA ALA A 45 10.53 -7.24 -5.40
C ALA A 45 11.31 -8.25 -6.27
N ILE A 46 11.16 -9.57 -6.03
CA ILE A 46 11.79 -10.60 -6.86
C ILE A 46 11.28 -10.55 -8.31
N TYR A 47 10.02 -10.19 -8.50
CA TYR A 47 9.37 -10.14 -9.82
C TYR A 47 9.39 -8.75 -10.45
N ALA A 48 9.71 -7.72 -9.68
CA ALA A 48 9.66 -6.32 -10.10
C ALA A 48 10.55 -6.02 -11.32
N ALA A 49 11.66 -6.70 -11.48
CA ALA A 49 12.55 -6.56 -12.65
C ALA A 49 11.87 -6.94 -13.98
N ARG A 50 10.79 -7.71 -13.93
CA ARG A 50 10.01 -8.11 -15.12
C ARG A 50 8.96 -7.08 -15.53
N VAL A 51 8.64 -6.13 -14.64
CA VAL A 51 7.70 -5.03 -14.96
C VAL A 51 8.36 -4.11 -15.97
N LYS A 52 7.74 -3.91 -17.14
CA LYS A 52 8.26 -3.10 -18.23
C LYS A 52 7.36 -1.92 -18.60
N CYS A 53 6.11 -1.92 -18.12
CA CYS A 53 5.21 -0.78 -18.32
C CYS A 53 5.62 0.40 -17.44
N PRO A 54 5.27 1.65 -17.82
CA PRO A 54 5.46 2.82 -16.97
C PRO A 54 4.92 2.59 -15.57
N THR A 55 5.73 2.85 -14.53
CA THR A 55 5.42 2.46 -13.15
C THR A 55 5.61 3.61 -12.19
N LEU A 56 4.53 4.01 -11.52
CA LEU A 56 4.56 4.91 -10.38
C LEU A 56 4.46 4.11 -9.09
N VAL A 57 5.41 4.31 -8.18
CA VAL A 57 5.35 3.78 -6.81
C VAL A 57 5.04 4.94 -5.86
N VAL A 58 3.97 4.80 -5.09
CA VAL A 58 3.57 5.79 -4.07
C VAL A 58 3.76 5.19 -2.69
N ILE A 59 4.45 5.90 -1.81
CA ILE A 59 4.70 5.46 -0.44
C ILE A 59 4.41 6.56 0.58
N ALA A 60 4.03 6.14 1.79
CA ALA A 60 3.90 7.01 2.95
C ALA A 60 5.20 6.97 3.78
N GLY A 61 5.80 8.14 4.02
CA GLY A 61 7.14 8.24 4.63
C GLY A 61 7.21 7.86 6.10
N LYS A 62 6.07 7.92 6.82
CA LYS A 62 5.92 7.52 8.24
C LYS A 62 5.10 6.23 8.40
N ASP A 63 5.04 5.40 7.36
CA ASP A 63 4.30 4.14 7.37
C ASP A 63 4.96 3.12 8.32
N THR A 64 4.23 2.71 9.35
CA THR A 64 4.66 1.67 10.30
C THR A 64 4.05 0.31 10.02
N VAL A 65 3.06 0.24 9.12
CA VAL A 65 2.42 -1.00 8.68
C VAL A 65 3.24 -1.64 7.55
N ASN A 66 3.57 -0.84 6.53
CA ASN A 66 4.48 -1.20 5.44
C ASN A 66 5.65 -0.22 5.42
N PRO A 67 6.76 -0.53 6.06
CA PRO A 67 7.90 0.39 6.16
C PRO A 67 8.34 0.95 4.81
N PRO A 68 8.57 2.27 4.69
CA PRO A 68 8.84 2.92 3.40
C PRO A 68 10.08 2.38 2.68
N GLU A 69 11.03 1.78 3.43
CA GLU A 69 12.19 1.11 2.86
C GLU A 69 11.83 -0.04 1.92
N GLN A 70 10.71 -0.74 2.19
CA GLN A 70 10.22 -1.81 1.33
C GLN A 70 9.72 -1.25 -0.01
N GLY A 71 9.02 -0.12 0.02
CA GLY A 71 8.57 0.58 -1.19
C GLY A 71 9.74 1.13 -2.02
N ARG A 72 10.75 1.69 -1.35
CA ARG A 72 11.98 2.14 -2.02
C ARG A 72 12.75 0.99 -2.66
N ALA A 73 12.85 -0.14 -1.95
CA ALA A 73 13.48 -1.36 -2.48
C ALA A 73 12.70 -1.93 -3.68
N LEU A 74 11.36 -1.92 -3.61
CA LEU A 74 10.51 -2.32 -4.74
C LEU A 74 10.74 -1.40 -5.95
N PHE A 75 10.72 -0.09 -5.76
CA PHE A 75 11.00 0.89 -6.81
C PHE A 75 12.37 0.68 -7.46
N ALA A 76 13.40 0.45 -6.65
CA ALA A 76 14.74 0.16 -7.16
C ALA A 76 14.77 -1.08 -8.05
N ALA A 77 14.00 -2.12 -7.67
CA ALA A 77 13.93 -3.40 -8.38
C ALA A 77 13.07 -3.36 -9.66
N VAL A 78 12.16 -2.38 -9.81
CA VAL A 78 11.30 -2.25 -11.02
C VAL A 78 12.15 -2.10 -12.27
N GLY A 79 11.90 -2.95 -13.27
CA GLY A 79 12.63 -3.00 -14.54
C GLY A 79 12.08 -2.09 -15.63
N ALA A 80 11.09 -1.24 -15.36
CA ALA A 80 10.58 -0.26 -16.30
C ALA A 80 11.60 0.85 -16.55
N GLN A 81 11.68 1.34 -17.78
CA GLN A 81 12.50 2.52 -18.12
C GLN A 81 11.85 3.80 -17.58
N GLU A 82 10.54 3.92 -17.77
CA GLU A 82 9.74 5.01 -17.24
C GLU A 82 9.23 4.61 -15.86
N LYS A 83 9.86 5.13 -14.81
CA LYS A 83 9.42 4.87 -13.43
C LYS A 83 9.66 6.08 -12.55
N GLU A 84 8.75 6.27 -11.60
CA GLU A 84 8.81 7.37 -10.63
C GLU A 84 8.46 6.86 -9.24
N LEU A 85 9.11 7.42 -8.22
CA LEU A 85 8.80 7.23 -6.81
C LEU A 85 8.24 8.54 -6.26
N TYR A 86 7.01 8.51 -5.78
CA TYR A 86 6.41 9.59 -5.01
C TYR A 86 6.32 9.21 -3.54
N GLU A 87 7.04 9.94 -2.69
CA GLU A 87 7.01 9.75 -1.24
C GLU A 87 6.28 10.89 -0.56
N GLN A 88 5.18 10.55 0.13
CA GLN A 88 4.45 11.47 1.00
C GLN A 88 5.11 11.46 2.38
N ALA A 89 6.12 12.31 2.58
CA ALA A 89 7.08 12.24 3.70
C ALA A 89 6.44 12.21 5.10
N ASP A 90 5.34 12.96 5.29
CA ASP A 90 4.68 13.11 6.59
C ASP A 90 3.48 12.18 6.79
N ALA A 91 3.07 11.43 5.75
CA ALA A 91 1.92 10.54 5.81
C ALA A 91 2.25 9.22 6.53
N ARG A 92 1.30 8.72 7.32
CA ARG A 92 1.24 7.35 7.83
C ARG A 92 0.46 6.47 6.86
N HIS A 93 0.36 5.18 7.15
CA HIS A 93 -0.23 4.18 6.25
C HIS A 93 -1.64 4.56 5.74
N TYR A 94 -2.54 4.96 6.62
CA TYR A 94 -3.93 5.26 6.28
C TYR A 94 -4.18 6.73 5.94
N ASP A 95 -3.23 7.64 6.16
CA ASP A 95 -3.39 9.07 5.88
C ASP A 95 -3.55 9.34 4.37
N ILE A 96 -3.03 8.47 3.51
CA ILE A 96 -3.14 8.58 2.06
C ILE A 96 -4.54 8.27 1.49
N TYR A 97 -5.47 7.79 2.31
CA TYR A 97 -6.83 7.47 1.88
C TYR A 97 -7.84 8.60 2.11
N THR A 98 -7.48 9.62 2.88
CA THR A 98 -8.38 10.73 3.22
C THR A 98 -7.63 12.05 3.39
N GLY A 99 -8.39 13.18 3.34
CA GLY A 99 -7.85 14.50 3.65
C GLY A 99 -6.82 15.03 2.64
N ALA A 100 -5.90 15.87 3.13
CA ALA A 100 -4.94 16.59 2.30
C ALA A 100 -3.92 15.66 1.60
N HIS A 101 -3.46 14.62 2.29
CA HIS A 101 -2.54 13.65 1.71
C HIS A 101 -3.17 12.87 0.56
N PHE A 102 -4.45 12.46 0.73
CA PHE A 102 -5.22 11.82 -0.35
C PHE A 102 -5.30 12.71 -1.59
N GLN A 103 -5.60 14.00 -1.41
CA GLN A 103 -5.73 14.93 -2.54
C GLN A 103 -4.41 15.08 -3.31
N GLN A 104 -3.28 15.10 -2.62
CA GLN A 104 -1.97 15.16 -3.25
C GLN A 104 -1.64 13.87 -4.00
N VAL A 105 -1.87 12.72 -3.38
CA VAL A 105 -1.64 11.40 -3.99
C VAL A 105 -2.49 11.21 -5.23
N ILE A 106 -3.79 11.54 -5.19
CA ILE A 106 -4.69 11.38 -6.34
C ILE A 106 -4.29 12.29 -7.50
N ASN A 107 -3.81 13.50 -7.23
CA ASN A 107 -3.31 14.40 -8.28
C ASN A 107 -2.10 13.79 -8.99
N VAL A 108 -1.10 13.30 -8.24
CA VAL A 108 0.10 12.66 -8.81
C VAL A 108 -0.27 11.44 -9.64
N GLN A 109 -1.14 10.57 -9.11
CA GLN A 109 -1.61 9.38 -9.84
C GLN A 109 -2.39 9.74 -11.10
N THR A 110 -3.26 10.75 -11.03
CA THR A 110 -4.05 11.20 -12.18
C THR A 110 -3.15 11.74 -13.29
N GLU A 111 -2.17 12.58 -12.97
CA GLU A 111 -1.22 13.10 -13.97
C GLU A 111 -0.35 11.99 -14.56
N TRP A 112 0.04 11.01 -13.74
CA TRP A 112 0.75 9.82 -14.23
C TRP A 112 -0.08 9.05 -15.27
N PHE A 113 -1.35 8.76 -14.95
CA PHE A 113 -2.24 8.05 -15.87
C PHE A 113 -2.51 8.84 -17.15
N LYS A 114 -2.73 10.15 -17.07
CA LYS A 114 -2.88 11.01 -18.27
C LYS A 114 -1.65 10.99 -19.19
N LYS A 115 -0.46 10.83 -18.60
CA LYS A 115 0.79 10.82 -19.38
C LYS A 115 0.99 9.50 -20.13
N TYR A 116 0.50 8.38 -19.58
CA TYR A 116 0.85 7.04 -20.09
C TYR A 116 -0.35 6.20 -20.57
N LEU A 117 -1.56 6.67 -20.42
CA LEU A 117 -2.80 6.08 -20.95
C LEU A 117 -3.47 7.01 -21.94
#